data_c751af62847de46a3d47cd3f932c7300
#
_entry.id   c751af62847de46a3d47cd3f932c7300
#
_cell.length_a   1.000
_cell.length_b   1.000
_cell.length_c   1.000
_cell.angle_alpha   90.00
_cell.angle_beta   90.00
_cell.angle_gamma   90.00
#
_symmetry.space_group_name_H-M   'P 1'
#
loop_
_entity.id
_entity.type
_entity.pdbx_description
1 polymer ?
#
loop_
_entity_poly.entity_id
_entity_poly.type
_entity_poly.pdbx_seq_one_letter_code
_entity_poly.pdbx_strand_id
1 'polypeptide(L)'
;MIEKLNERITIEKSSVVTDKVGNHRNTWEEYFTCFAYASTYESQEEDGEVTAEQKSVVFTVRWCSETRGLTSTGYRIRFREQLYDIESIDPMNFQKKTLKIHCRLERRQPDEQNRQYR
;
A
#
# COMPACT_ATOMS: atom_id res chain seq x y z
N MET A 1 17.08 16.46 5.98
CA MET A 1 15.87 16.62 6.80
C MET A 1 15.25 15.29 7.15
N ILE A 2 14.88 15.10 8.37
CA ILE A 2 14.32 13.85 8.82
C ILE A 2 12.81 13.98 8.89
N GLU A 3 12.13 13.12 8.16
CA GLU A 3 10.68 13.11 8.16
C GLU A 3 10.18 12.37 9.38
N LYS A 4 9.08 12.86 9.90
CA LYS A 4 8.49 12.25 11.07
C LYS A 4 7.62 11.08 10.66
N LEU A 5 7.90 9.92 11.24
CA LEU A 5 7.11 8.73 10.98
C LEU A 5 6.00 8.68 12.02
N ASN A 6 4.92 9.38 11.72
CA ASN A 6 3.85 9.55 12.70
C ASN A 6 2.50 9.08 12.22
N GLU A 7 2.41 8.47 11.05
CA GLU A 7 1.17 7.92 10.57
C GLU A 7 1.23 6.40 10.66
N ARG A 8 0.17 5.81 11.15
CA ARG A 8 0.15 4.38 11.31
C ARG A 8 -0.43 3.73 10.07
N ILE A 9 0.28 2.78 9.52
CA ILE A 9 -0.17 2.04 8.35
C ILE A 9 -0.08 0.55 8.63
N THR A 10 -0.90 -0.21 7.93
CA THR A 10 -0.86 -1.66 7.99
C THR A 10 -0.57 -2.17 6.60
N ILE A 11 0.47 -2.97 6.50
CA ILE A 11 0.83 -3.61 5.24
C ILE A 11 0.16 -4.97 5.23
N GLU A 12 -0.57 -5.26 4.17
CA GLU A 12 -1.26 -6.52 4.01
C GLU A 12 -0.58 -7.33 2.93
N LYS A 13 -0.58 -8.63 3.12
CA LYS A 13 0.05 -9.54 2.19
C LYS A 13 -0.99 -10.46 1.60
N SER A 14 -0.89 -10.68 0.32
CA SER A 14 -1.80 -11.56 -0.40
C SER A 14 -1.31 -12.99 -0.32
N SER A 15 -2.24 -13.91 -0.17
CA SER A 15 -1.92 -15.31 -0.27
C SER A 15 -3.05 -16.01 -0.99
N VAL A 16 -2.73 -17.18 -1.55
CA VAL A 16 -3.68 -17.97 -2.28
C VAL A 16 -4.13 -19.10 -1.37
N VAL A 17 -5.45 -19.19 -1.21
CA VAL A 17 -6.04 -20.25 -0.41
C VAL A 17 -6.80 -21.18 -1.33
N THR A 18 -6.57 -22.47 -1.18
CA THR A 18 -7.27 -23.49 -1.96
C THR A 18 -8.32 -24.12 -1.07
N ASP A 19 -9.58 -24.07 -1.51
CA ASP A 19 -10.64 -24.66 -0.72
C ASP A 19 -10.75 -26.14 -0.99
N LYS A 20 -11.78 -26.76 -0.42
CA LYS A 20 -11.90 -28.20 -0.48
C LYS A 20 -12.18 -28.73 -1.87
N VAL A 21 -12.76 -27.92 -2.71
CA VAL A 21 -13.05 -28.34 -4.08
C VAL A 21 -11.99 -27.89 -5.06
N GLY A 22 -10.88 -27.38 -4.56
CA GLY A 22 -9.77 -27.03 -5.42
C GLY A 22 -9.80 -25.64 -6.00
N ASN A 23 -10.74 -24.81 -5.58
CA ASN A 23 -10.77 -23.44 -6.07
C ASN A 23 -9.71 -22.61 -5.38
N HIS A 24 -9.10 -21.72 -6.14
CA HIS A 24 -8.09 -20.82 -5.64
C HIS A 24 -8.70 -19.45 -5.46
N ARG A 25 -8.37 -18.82 -4.37
CA ARG A 25 -8.81 -17.43 -4.17
C ARG A 25 -7.75 -16.71 -3.38
N ASN A 26 -7.65 -15.41 -3.63
CA ASN A 26 -6.71 -14.57 -2.93
C ASN A 26 -7.34 -14.09 -1.64
N THR A 27 -6.55 -14.12 -0.60
CA THR A 27 -6.92 -13.51 0.67
C THR A 27 -5.85 -12.51 1.05
N TRP A 28 -6.24 -11.52 1.83
CA TRP A 28 -5.32 -10.51 2.31
C TRP A 28 -5.23 -10.62 3.81
N GLU A 29 -4.02 -10.67 4.31
CA GLU A 29 -3.78 -10.78 5.73
C GLU A 29 -2.85 -9.69 6.17
N GLU A 30 -3.02 -9.30 7.42
CA GLU A 30 -2.13 -8.32 7.99
C GLU A 30 -0.72 -8.90 8.05
N TYR A 31 0.23 -8.16 7.51
CA TYR A 31 1.61 -8.61 7.45
C TYR A 31 2.45 -7.83 8.46
N PHE A 32 2.28 -6.51 8.50
CA PHE A 32 3.14 -5.70 9.34
C PHE A 32 2.49 -4.34 9.54
N THR A 33 2.45 -3.89 10.77
CA THR A 33 1.93 -2.56 11.09
C THR A 33 3.09 -1.73 11.59
N CYS A 34 3.23 -0.52 11.05
CA CYS A 34 4.33 0.34 11.42
C CYS A 34 3.93 1.79 11.24
N PHE A 35 4.82 2.66 11.66
CA PHE A 35 4.63 4.08 11.44
C PHE A 35 5.31 4.50 10.16
N ALA A 36 4.73 5.49 9.51
CA ALA A 36 5.21 5.97 8.24
C ALA A 36 5.04 7.48 8.17
N TYR A 37 5.77 8.08 7.27
CA TYR A 37 5.52 9.45 6.88
C TYR A 37 4.75 9.41 5.57
N ALA A 38 3.56 10.00 5.57
CA ALA A 38 2.69 9.95 4.40
C ALA A 38 2.68 11.31 3.73
N SER A 39 2.97 11.34 2.45
CA SER A 39 2.89 12.57 1.70
C SER A 39 2.09 12.31 0.43
N THR A 40 1.25 13.25 0.09
CA THR A 40 0.51 13.16 -1.15
C THR A 40 1.41 13.53 -2.30
N TYR A 41 1.17 12.88 -3.41
CA TYR A 41 1.94 13.11 -4.60
C TYR A 41 0.96 13.36 -5.74
N GLU A 42 1.04 14.54 -6.31
CA GLU A 42 0.17 14.88 -7.42
C GLU A 42 0.95 14.76 -8.70
N SER A 43 0.54 13.83 -9.54
CA SER A 43 1.15 13.79 -10.84
C SER A 43 0.73 15.01 -11.62
N GLN A 44 1.63 15.44 -12.52
CA GLN A 44 1.33 16.56 -13.37
C GLN A 44 0.35 16.12 -14.43
N GLU A 45 -0.88 16.57 -14.30
CA GLU A 45 -1.89 16.20 -15.27
C GLU A 45 -1.98 17.26 -16.32
N GLU A 46 -1.92 16.84 -17.54
CA GLU A 46 -2.02 17.81 -18.64
C GLU A 46 -3.36 18.48 -18.66
N ASP A 47 -4.38 17.74 -18.33
CA ASP A 47 -5.71 18.33 -18.32
C ASP A 47 -6.03 18.98 -16.99
N GLY A 48 -5.15 18.87 -16.04
CA GLY A 48 -5.33 19.56 -14.78
C GLY A 48 -6.38 18.97 -13.87
N GLU A 49 -6.81 17.76 -14.13
CA GLU A 49 -7.87 17.17 -13.33
C GLU A 49 -7.37 15.96 -12.61
N VAL A 50 -7.45 16.00 -11.30
CA VAL A 50 -7.08 14.87 -10.46
C VAL A 50 -8.28 14.53 -9.61
N THR A 51 -8.85 13.37 -9.84
CA THR A 51 -9.98 12.94 -9.03
C THR A 51 -9.48 12.27 -7.78
N ALA A 52 -10.39 12.10 -6.83
CA ALA A 52 -10.03 11.45 -5.58
C ALA A 52 -9.58 10.01 -5.81
N GLU A 53 -10.14 9.37 -6.82
CA GLU A 53 -9.78 7.98 -7.09
C GLU A 53 -8.37 7.83 -7.62
N GLN A 54 -7.75 8.92 -8.05
CA GLN A 54 -6.41 8.87 -8.62
C GLN A 54 -5.37 9.41 -7.68
N LYS A 55 -5.72 9.54 -6.42
CA LYS A 55 -4.79 10.10 -5.46
C LYS A 55 -3.60 9.16 -5.27
N SER A 56 -2.43 9.75 -5.25
CA SER A 56 -1.19 9.03 -5.02
C SER A 56 -0.60 9.46 -3.71
N VAL A 57 -0.06 8.50 -2.99
CA VAL A 57 0.53 8.74 -1.67
C VAL A 57 1.86 8.02 -1.61
N VAL A 58 2.85 8.67 -1.04
CA VAL A 58 4.15 8.07 -0.80
C VAL A 58 4.29 7.85 0.69
N PHE A 59 4.52 6.61 1.07
CA PHE A 59 4.75 6.26 2.47
C PHE A 59 6.23 6.00 2.67
N THR A 60 6.83 6.74 3.58
CA THR A 60 8.22 6.51 3.95
C THR A 60 8.22 5.70 5.23
N VAL A 61 8.88 4.55 5.18
CA VAL A 61 8.92 3.63 6.32
C VAL A 61 10.37 3.31 6.64
N ARG A 62 10.58 2.79 7.82
CA ARG A 62 11.91 2.35 8.24
C ARG A 62 12.29 1.08 7.50
N TRP A 63 13.54 0.99 7.13
CA TRP A 63 14.09 -0.23 6.56
C TRP A 63 14.28 -1.24 7.68
N CYS A 64 13.64 -2.36 7.58
CA CYS A 64 13.74 -3.39 8.60
C CYS A 64 13.46 -4.73 7.94
N SER A 65 13.48 -5.78 8.74
CA SER A 65 13.33 -7.12 8.16
C SER A 65 12.00 -7.29 7.46
N GLU A 66 10.96 -6.65 7.96
CA GLU A 66 9.63 -6.79 7.34
C GLU A 66 9.47 -5.93 6.09
N THR A 67 10.12 -4.77 6.05
CA THR A 67 9.90 -3.87 4.92
C THR A 67 10.90 -4.09 3.79
N ARG A 68 12.07 -4.64 4.08
CA ARG A 68 13.09 -4.77 3.05
C ARG A 68 12.69 -5.76 1.95
N GLY A 69 11.73 -6.62 2.22
CA GLY A 69 11.30 -7.59 1.24
C GLY A 69 10.04 -7.22 0.49
N LEU A 70 9.54 -6.01 0.68
CA LEU A 70 8.32 -5.59 0.02
C LEU A 70 8.53 -5.46 -1.48
N THR A 71 7.50 -5.80 -2.23
CA THR A 71 7.47 -5.62 -3.67
C THR A 71 6.15 -4.99 -4.05
N SER A 72 6.03 -4.64 -5.31
CA SER A 72 4.79 -4.03 -5.78
C SER A 72 3.69 -5.06 -5.99
N THR A 73 4.02 -6.33 -6.01
CA THR A 73 3.01 -7.36 -6.14
C THR A 73 2.90 -8.14 -4.85
N GLY A 74 1.68 -8.51 -4.51
CA GLY A 74 1.46 -9.32 -3.34
C GLY A 74 1.33 -8.56 -2.05
N TYR A 75 1.44 -7.25 -2.08
CA TYR A 75 1.31 -6.41 -0.89
C TYR A 75 0.46 -5.21 -1.21
N ARG A 76 -0.20 -4.69 -0.19
CA ARG A 76 -0.94 -3.44 -0.30
C ARG A 76 -0.92 -2.76 1.06
N ILE A 77 -1.32 -1.50 1.10
CA ILE A 77 -1.26 -0.72 2.33
C ILE A 77 -2.65 -0.28 2.71
N ARG A 78 -2.99 -0.48 3.96
CA ARG A 78 -4.22 0.09 4.54
C ARG A 78 -3.83 1.30 5.35
N PHE A 79 -4.42 2.42 5.02
CA PHE A 79 -4.12 3.68 5.67
C PHE A 79 -5.41 4.45 5.83
N ARG A 80 -5.78 4.77 7.07
CA ARG A 80 -6.99 5.53 7.38
C ARG A 80 -8.21 4.90 6.74
N GLU A 81 -8.29 3.57 6.85
CA GLU A 81 -9.43 2.78 6.37
C GLU A 81 -9.59 2.79 4.87
N GLN A 82 -8.53 3.12 4.16
CA GLN A 82 -8.52 3.03 2.70
C GLN A 82 -7.37 2.13 2.27
N LEU A 83 -7.56 1.53 1.12
CA LEU A 83 -6.57 0.60 0.59
C LEU A 83 -5.80 1.25 -0.54
N TYR A 84 -4.50 1.02 -0.54
CA TYR A 84 -3.60 1.59 -1.53
C TYR A 84 -2.79 0.48 -2.18
N ASP A 85 -2.76 0.48 -3.50
CA ASP A 85 -1.92 -0.42 -4.25
C ASP A 85 -0.50 0.13 -4.30
N ILE A 86 0.47 -0.77 -4.16
CA ILE A 86 1.86 -0.37 -4.26
C ILE A 86 2.25 -0.34 -5.72
N GLU A 87 2.74 0.80 -6.18
CA GLU A 87 3.19 0.94 -7.56
C GLU A 87 4.67 0.70 -7.70
N SER A 88 5.45 1.20 -6.76
CA SER A 88 6.89 0.99 -6.81
C SER A 88 7.46 1.24 -5.43
N ILE A 89 8.66 0.79 -5.22
CA ILE A 89 9.35 0.96 -3.95
C ILE A 89 10.72 1.52 -4.27
N ASP A 90 11.02 2.65 -3.65
CA ASP A 90 12.28 3.35 -3.82
C ASP A 90 13.20 2.96 -2.68
N PRO A 91 14.30 2.27 -2.96
CA PRO A 91 15.20 1.83 -1.89
C PRO A 91 16.06 2.94 -1.31
N MET A 92 15.88 4.18 -1.76
CA MET A 92 16.60 5.32 -1.20
C MET A 92 18.10 5.10 -1.24
N ASN A 93 18.58 4.82 -2.45
CA ASN A 93 20.02 4.63 -2.71
C ASN A 93 20.61 3.49 -1.91
N PHE A 94 19.76 2.53 -1.51
CA PHE A 94 20.22 1.33 -0.80
C PHE A 94 20.96 1.65 0.48
N GLN A 95 20.54 2.70 1.16
CA GLN A 95 21.22 3.09 2.39
C GLN A 95 20.75 2.27 3.59
N LYS A 96 19.69 1.46 3.43
CA LYS A 96 19.19 0.58 4.49
C LYS A 96 18.73 1.36 5.70
N LYS A 97 18.14 2.51 5.47
CA LYS A 97 17.59 3.32 6.54
C LYS A 97 16.09 3.48 6.39
N THR A 98 15.64 3.86 5.20
CA THR A 98 14.24 4.05 4.92
C THR A 98 13.94 3.55 3.53
N LEU A 99 12.65 3.35 3.29
CA LEU A 99 12.13 3.02 1.97
C LEU A 99 10.98 3.96 1.70
N LYS A 100 10.81 4.32 0.44
CA LYS A 100 9.63 5.07 0.04
C LYS A 100 8.76 4.18 -0.82
N ILE A 101 7.52 4.03 -0.39
CA ILE A 101 6.56 3.16 -1.05
C ILE A 101 5.58 4.04 -1.78
N HIS A 102 5.63 4.00 -3.10
CA HIS A 102 4.76 4.81 -3.95
C HIS A 102 3.49 4.04 -4.19
N CYS A 103 2.37 4.62 -3.79
CA CYS A 103 1.11 3.93 -3.80
C CYS A 103 0.05 4.76 -4.51
N ARG A 104 -0.98 4.08 -4.94
CA ARG A 104 -2.15 4.70 -5.54
C ARG A 104 -3.38 4.17 -4.85
N LEU A 105 -4.34 5.05 -4.61
CA LEU A 105 -5.58 4.66 -3.98
C LEU A 105 -6.27 3.58 -4.80
N GLU A 106 -6.65 2.51 -4.14
CA GLU A 106 -7.31 1.41 -4.81
C GLU A 106 -8.70 1.81 -5.24
N ARG A 107 -9.09 1.39 -6.42
CA ARG A 107 -10.42 1.73 -6.89
C ARG A 107 -11.49 1.09 -6.05
N ARG A 108 -11.29 -0.18 -5.69
CA ARG A 108 -12.23 -0.89 -4.86
C ARG A 108 -11.83 -0.76 -3.42
N GLN A 109 -12.68 -0.12 -2.67
CA GLN A 109 -12.44 0.05 -1.25
C GLN A 109 -13.19 -1.05 -0.49
N PRO A 110 -12.83 -1.28 0.77
CA PRO A 110 -13.41 -2.41 1.51
C PRO A 110 -14.92 -2.43 1.53
N ASP A 111 -15.54 -1.27 1.62
CA ASP A 111 -16.99 -1.22 1.67
C ASP A 111 -17.62 -1.75 0.40
N GLU A 112 -17.05 -1.41 -0.74
CA GLU A 112 -17.59 -1.89 -2.00
C GLU A 112 -17.45 -3.39 -2.14
N GLN A 113 -16.33 -3.91 -1.66
CA GLN A 113 -16.14 -5.35 -1.74
C GLN A 113 -17.13 -6.08 -0.87
N ASN A 114 -17.45 -5.54 0.27
CA ASN A 114 -18.43 -6.16 1.15
C ASN A 114 -19.78 -6.21 0.49
N ARG A 115 -20.13 -5.19 -0.24
CA ARG A 115 -21.44 -5.16 -0.87
C ARG A 115 -21.57 -6.17 -1.98
N GLN A 116 -20.49 -6.63 -2.54
CA GLN A 116 -20.56 -7.59 -3.62
C GLN A 116 -20.98 -8.96 -3.19
N TYR A 117 -20.99 -9.22 -1.92
CA TYR A 117 -21.34 -10.53 -1.42
C TYR A 117 -22.78 -10.64 -0.97
N ARG A 118 -23.57 -9.70 -1.38
CA ARG A 118 -24.98 -9.74 -1.04
C ARG A 118 -25.77 -10.58 -1.98
#